data_b364a586a73456ae9d4a4d4847dad379
#
_entry.id   b364a586a73456ae9d4a4d4847dad379
#
_cell.length_a   1.000
_cell.length_b   1.000
_cell.length_c   1.000
_cell.angle_alpha   90.00
_cell.angle_beta   90.00
_cell.angle_gamma   90.00
#
_symmetry.space_group_name_H-M   'P 1'
#
loop_
_entity.id
_entity.type
_entity.pdbx_description
1 polymer ?
#
loop_
_entity_poly.entity_id
_entity_poly.type
_entity_poly.pdbx_seq_one_letter_code
_entity_poly.pdbx_strand_id
1 'polypeptide(L)'
;MKTTIDHIAGHTFHGRKGAVENAFRYSIDYVLCDAEAPVVTPLLFGRNKAGLSSLQDVDHGGAPKQGRGAAWVRDVLSEHGVEGVDMIELLAQPRVLGHGFNPVSFWLCRRAGALTAVLAEVSNTYGDRHCYLCYHADLRPIAADDHLHATKIF
;
A
#
# COMPACT_ATOMS: atom_id res chain seq x y z
N MET A 1 21.45 4.81 3.25
CA MET A 1 21.20 4.61 1.81
C MET A 1 20.04 5.50 1.43
N LYS A 2 20.19 6.34 0.41
CA LYS A 2 19.07 7.18 -0.05
C LYS A 2 18.16 6.34 -0.91
N THR A 3 16.94 6.11 -0.46
CA THR A 3 15.92 5.41 -1.22
C THR A 3 15.26 6.35 -2.22
N THR A 4 15.06 5.89 -3.44
CA THR A 4 14.35 6.63 -4.48
C THR A 4 12.87 6.31 -4.43
N ILE A 5 12.05 7.15 -5.06
CA ILE A 5 10.65 6.82 -5.34
C ILE A 5 10.59 6.22 -6.74
N ASP A 6 10.04 5.03 -6.85
CA ASP A 6 9.84 4.36 -8.13
C ASP A 6 8.42 4.60 -8.63
N HIS A 7 8.30 5.00 -9.90
CA HIS A 7 7.03 5.11 -10.58
C HIS A 7 6.69 3.77 -11.24
N ILE A 8 5.49 3.26 -10.95
CA ILE A 8 5.00 1.98 -11.47
C ILE A 8 3.74 2.22 -12.27
N ALA A 9 3.89 2.23 -13.59
CA ALA A 9 2.75 2.25 -14.50
C ALA A 9 2.17 0.84 -14.66
N GLY A 10 0.86 0.74 -14.62
CA GLY A 10 0.18 -0.54 -14.70
C GLY A 10 -1.27 -0.40 -15.14
N HIS A 11 -1.98 -1.50 -15.01
CA HIS A 11 -3.40 -1.55 -15.30
C HIS A 11 -4.14 -2.26 -14.17
N THR A 12 -5.30 -1.75 -13.81
CA THR A 12 -6.24 -2.47 -12.96
C THR A 12 -7.39 -2.99 -13.79
N PHE A 13 -7.84 -4.17 -13.45
CA PHE A 13 -9.02 -4.79 -14.04
C PHE A 13 -10.09 -4.90 -12.96
N HIS A 14 -11.27 -4.33 -13.25
CA HIS A 14 -12.44 -4.45 -12.39
C HIS A 14 -13.49 -5.29 -13.11
N GLY A 15 -13.75 -6.49 -12.60
CA GLY A 15 -14.75 -7.41 -13.12
C GLY A 15 -15.81 -7.70 -12.07
N ARG A 16 -17.08 -7.63 -12.43
CA ARG A 16 -18.19 -8.04 -11.59
C ARG A 16 -18.73 -9.40 -12.09
N LYS A 17 -18.72 -10.41 -11.24
CA LYS A 17 -19.44 -11.67 -11.52
C LYS A 17 -20.94 -11.44 -11.29
N GLY A 18 -21.75 -11.58 -12.33
CA GLY A 18 -23.20 -11.45 -12.26
C GLY A 18 -23.84 -11.46 -13.64
N ALA A 19 -25.16 -11.28 -13.73
CA ALA A 19 -25.95 -11.33 -14.97
C ALA A 19 -25.60 -10.23 -15.99
N VAL A 20 -24.82 -9.23 -15.63
CA VAL A 20 -24.30 -8.18 -16.51
C VAL A 20 -22.78 -8.19 -16.36
N GLU A 21 -22.08 -8.62 -17.41
CA GLU A 21 -20.63 -8.53 -17.49
C GLU A 21 -20.21 -7.08 -17.75
N ASN A 22 -19.89 -6.36 -16.71
CA ASN A 22 -19.18 -5.09 -16.80
C ASN A 22 -17.75 -5.29 -16.35
N ALA A 23 -16.84 -5.36 -17.30
CA ALA A 23 -15.42 -5.42 -17.06
C ALA A 23 -14.78 -4.12 -17.55
N PHE A 24 -14.05 -3.44 -16.64
CA PHE A 24 -13.32 -2.23 -16.96
C PHE A 24 -11.84 -2.42 -16.70
N ARG A 25 -11.02 -1.95 -17.63
CA ARG A 25 -9.57 -1.91 -17.50
C ARG A 25 -9.13 -0.45 -17.49
N TYR A 26 -8.42 -0.04 -16.41
CA TYR A 26 -7.88 1.31 -16.31
C TYR A 26 -6.36 1.26 -16.25
N SER A 27 -5.72 2.25 -16.85
CA SER A 27 -4.32 2.54 -16.55
C SER A 27 -4.25 3.15 -15.14
N ILE A 28 -3.25 2.73 -14.39
CA ILE A 28 -2.97 3.25 -13.06
C ILE A 28 -1.50 3.62 -12.96
N ASP A 29 -1.25 4.68 -12.22
CA ASP A 29 0.10 5.13 -11.89
C ASP A 29 0.28 5.06 -10.38
N TYR A 30 1.09 4.10 -9.95
CA TYR A 30 1.48 3.95 -8.54
C TYR A 30 2.88 4.50 -8.32
N VAL A 31 3.17 4.85 -7.10
CA VAL A 31 4.54 5.05 -6.61
C VAL A 31 4.86 4.02 -5.54
N LEU A 32 6.10 3.55 -5.57
CA LEU A 32 6.65 2.64 -4.57
C LEU A 32 7.80 3.34 -3.88
N CYS A 33 7.76 3.38 -2.56
CA CYS A 33 8.84 3.95 -1.77
C CYS A 33 9.02 3.22 -0.44
N ASP A 34 10.23 3.28 0.10
CA ASP A 34 10.47 2.92 1.49
C ASP A 34 9.66 3.87 2.38
N ALA A 35 8.85 3.30 3.27
CA ALA A 35 7.92 4.06 4.08
C ALA A 35 8.56 4.64 5.37
N GLU A 36 9.73 4.15 5.76
CA GLU A 36 10.40 4.50 7.01
C GLU A 36 11.68 5.32 6.80
N ALA A 37 12.33 5.16 5.65
CA ALA A 37 13.57 5.87 5.32
C ALA A 37 13.33 7.23 4.64
N PRO A 38 14.26 8.17 4.78
CA PRO A 38 14.24 9.39 3.98
C PRO A 38 14.34 9.07 2.49
N VAL A 39 13.43 9.60 1.68
CA VAL A 39 13.38 9.38 0.24
C VAL A 39 13.89 10.56 -0.54
N VAL A 40 14.66 10.30 -1.58
CA VAL A 40 15.02 11.33 -2.58
C VAL A 40 13.84 11.45 -3.53
N THR A 41 13.22 12.62 -3.54
CA THR A 41 12.05 12.88 -4.39
C THR A 41 12.45 13.59 -5.68
N PRO A 42 11.81 13.25 -6.81
CA PRO A 42 11.91 14.03 -8.03
C PRO A 42 11.46 15.47 -7.83
N LEU A 43 11.91 16.36 -8.72
CA LEU A 43 11.42 17.73 -8.75
C LEU A 43 9.90 17.74 -8.88
N LEU A 44 9.22 18.58 -8.11
CA LEU A 44 7.75 18.71 -8.05
C LEU A 44 7.00 17.57 -7.37
N PHE A 45 7.69 16.55 -6.86
CA PHE A 45 7.08 15.49 -6.03
C PHE A 45 7.32 15.80 -4.54
N GLY A 46 6.25 15.77 -3.74
CA GLY A 46 6.29 15.94 -2.29
C GLY A 46 6.13 14.62 -1.52
N ARG A 47 7.01 14.37 -0.56
CA ARG A 47 6.83 13.30 0.42
C ARG A 47 6.54 13.96 1.77
N ASN A 48 5.31 13.78 2.30
CA ASN A 48 4.78 14.49 3.47
C ASN A 48 4.85 16.03 3.37
N LYS A 49 4.86 16.55 2.15
CA LYS A 49 4.84 17.98 1.83
C LYS A 49 4.10 18.22 0.52
N ALA A 50 3.72 19.45 0.26
CA ALA A 50 3.06 19.83 -0.98
C ALA A 50 3.97 19.63 -2.21
N GLY A 51 3.37 19.32 -3.35
CA GLY A 51 4.00 19.17 -4.66
C GLY A 51 2.94 19.08 -5.75
N LEU A 52 3.33 19.09 -7.03
CA LEU A 52 2.38 18.78 -8.11
C LEU A 52 1.82 17.36 -7.97
N SER A 53 2.68 16.43 -7.59
CA SER A 53 2.29 15.12 -7.06
C SER A 53 2.84 14.96 -5.66
N SER A 54 2.15 14.21 -4.82
CA SER A 54 2.63 13.99 -3.44
C SER A 54 2.12 12.68 -2.85
N LEU A 55 2.87 12.15 -1.91
CA LEU A 55 2.50 11.00 -1.08
C LEU A 55 2.55 11.44 0.38
N GLN A 56 1.43 11.29 1.07
CA GLN A 56 1.22 11.76 2.44
C GLN A 56 0.92 10.60 3.38
N ASP A 57 1.64 10.49 4.49
CA ASP A 57 1.38 9.44 5.49
C ASP A 57 0.00 9.56 6.13
N VAL A 58 -0.55 10.77 6.21
CA VAL A 58 -1.90 10.99 6.74
C VAL A 58 -2.99 10.27 5.96
N ASP A 59 -2.73 9.91 4.70
CA ASP A 59 -3.65 9.18 3.84
C ASP A 59 -3.56 7.65 4.04
N HIS A 60 -2.52 7.17 4.72
CA HIS A 60 -2.17 5.76 4.80
C HIS A 60 -1.83 5.33 6.23
N GLY A 61 -2.12 4.07 6.53
CA GLY A 61 -1.77 3.49 7.83
C GLY A 61 -2.80 3.79 8.92
N GLY A 62 -3.98 3.21 8.81
CA GLY A 62 -5.07 3.34 9.76
C GLY A 62 -6.32 3.97 9.20
N ALA A 63 -7.15 4.56 10.06
CA ALA A 63 -8.41 5.16 9.67
C ALA A 63 -8.23 6.29 8.63
N PRO A 64 -9.21 6.52 7.75
CA PRO A 64 -9.13 7.56 6.72
C PRO A 64 -8.82 8.93 7.33
N LYS A 65 -7.91 9.67 6.70
CA LYS A 65 -7.45 11.01 7.13
C LYS A 65 -6.76 11.07 8.50
N GLN A 66 -6.49 9.93 9.11
CA GLN A 66 -5.81 9.78 10.39
C GLN A 66 -4.64 8.80 10.28
N GLY A 67 -4.06 8.70 9.08
CA GLY A 67 -2.97 7.78 8.81
C GLY A 67 -1.73 8.07 9.66
N ARG A 68 -1.13 6.99 10.17
CA ARG A 68 0.10 7.00 10.96
C ARG A 68 1.30 6.45 10.19
N GLY A 69 1.10 6.15 8.90
CA GLY A 69 2.14 5.59 8.05
C GLY A 69 2.64 4.22 8.52
N ALA A 70 3.94 3.98 8.33
CA ALA A 70 4.56 2.71 8.68
C ALA A 70 4.49 2.36 10.17
N ALA A 71 4.37 3.33 11.06
CA ALA A 71 4.22 3.08 12.50
C ALA A 71 2.97 2.24 12.80
N TRP A 72 1.86 2.54 12.14
CA TRP A 72 0.65 1.74 12.27
C TRP A 72 0.84 0.31 11.74
N VAL A 73 1.54 0.17 10.61
CA VAL A 73 1.86 -1.15 10.04
C VAL A 73 2.69 -1.97 11.03
N ARG A 74 3.67 -1.36 11.68
CA ARG A 74 4.49 -2.01 12.72
C ARG A 74 3.65 -2.52 13.88
N ASP A 75 2.68 -1.74 14.34
CA ASP A 75 1.75 -2.15 15.40
C ASP A 75 0.92 -3.36 14.96
N VAL A 76 0.34 -3.32 13.75
CA VAL A 76 -0.46 -4.43 13.19
C VAL A 76 0.37 -5.71 13.07
N LEU A 77 1.59 -5.64 12.54
CA LEU A 77 2.49 -6.78 12.41
C LEU A 77 2.80 -7.38 13.78
N SER A 78 3.09 -6.55 14.77
CA SER A 78 3.36 -6.98 16.14
C SER A 78 2.17 -7.67 16.79
N GLU A 79 0.97 -7.11 16.65
CA GLU A 79 -0.28 -7.68 17.19
C GLU A 79 -0.61 -9.06 16.60
N HIS A 80 -0.18 -9.32 15.35
CA HIS A 80 -0.41 -10.59 14.67
C HIS A 80 0.80 -11.54 14.69
N GLY A 81 1.86 -11.21 15.42
CA GLY A 81 3.04 -12.05 15.56
C GLY A 81 3.88 -12.17 14.29
N VAL A 82 3.76 -11.21 13.37
CA VAL A 82 4.58 -11.16 12.15
C VAL A 82 5.90 -10.46 12.47
N GLU A 83 6.91 -11.26 12.77
CA GLU A 83 8.21 -10.78 13.24
C GLU A 83 9.26 -10.74 12.12
N GLY A 84 10.35 -10.03 12.39
CA GLY A 84 11.56 -10.01 11.54
C GLY A 84 11.43 -9.16 10.28
N VAL A 85 10.38 -8.37 10.13
CA VAL A 85 10.24 -7.41 9.03
C VAL A 85 11.26 -6.28 9.21
N ASP A 86 12.18 -6.17 8.26
CA ASP A 86 13.27 -5.18 8.27
C ASP A 86 13.03 -4.01 7.30
N MET A 87 12.08 -4.14 6.37
CA MET A 87 11.71 -3.09 5.43
C MET A 87 10.21 -3.07 5.20
N ILE A 88 9.62 -1.88 5.19
CA ILE A 88 8.24 -1.65 4.81
C ILE A 88 8.21 -0.65 3.65
N GLU A 89 7.63 -1.06 2.53
CA GLU A 89 7.41 -0.22 1.36
C GLU A 89 5.92 0.11 1.22
N LEU A 90 5.62 1.32 0.80
CA LEU A 90 4.27 1.75 0.45
C LEU A 90 4.13 1.80 -1.07
N LEU A 91 3.15 1.07 -1.59
CA LEU A 91 2.71 1.10 -2.98
C LEU A 91 1.34 1.77 -3.04
N ALA A 92 1.28 2.99 -3.54
CA ALA A 92 0.06 3.80 -3.54
C ALA A 92 -0.01 4.77 -4.72
N GLN A 93 -1.22 5.22 -5.06
CA GLN A 93 -1.41 6.31 -5.99
C GLN A 93 -1.08 7.64 -5.29
N PRO A 94 -0.25 8.51 -5.89
CA PRO A 94 0.04 9.81 -5.31
C PRO A 94 -1.16 10.76 -5.45
N ARG A 95 -1.25 11.76 -4.58
CA ARG A 95 -2.09 12.92 -4.82
C ARG A 95 -1.55 13.70 -6.02
N VAL A 96 -2.45 14.23 -6.84
CA VAL A 96 -2.13 15.16 -7.93
C VAL A 96 -2.81 16.48 -7.63
N LEU A 97 -2.07 17.57 -7.60
CA LEU A 97 -2.57 18.90 -7.21
C LEU A 97 -3.32 18.92 -5.88
N GLY A 98 -2.85 18.12 -4.91
CA GLY A 98 -3.46 18.00 -3.59
C GLY A 98 -4.68 17.08 -3.50
N HIS A 99 -5.13 16.51 -4.61
CA HIS A 99 -6.26 15.58 -4.68
C HIS A 99 -5.80 14.16 -4.93
N GLY A 100 -6.29 13.22 -4.15
CA GLY A 100 -5.96 11.81 -4.30
C GLY A 100 -7.08 10.91 -3.83
N PHE A 101 -7.21 9.79 -4.51
CA PHE A 101 -8.06 8.68 -4.10
C PHE A 101 -7.35 7.38 -4.39
N ASN A 102 -7.19 6.55 -3.36
CA ASN A 102 -6.62 5.22 -3.46
C ASN A 102 -7.70 4.18 -3.22
N PRO A 103 -8.29 3.57 -4.26
CA PRO A 103 -9.20 2.43 -4.09
C PRO A 103 -8.54 1.29 -3.35
N VAL A 104 -7.27 1.06 -3.63
CA VAL A 104 -6.42 0.12 -2.90
C VAL A 104 -4.98 0.62 -2.88
N SER A 105 -4.35 0.54 -1.72
CA SER A 105 -2.91 0.71 -1.54
C SER A 105 -2.36 -0.46 -0.75
N PHE A 106 -1.05 -0.72 -0.89
CA PHE A 106 -0.40 -1.88 -0.31
C PHE A 106 0.83 -1.49 0.50
N TRP A 107 0.96 -2.12 1.65
CA TRP A 107 2.20 -2.14 2.43
C TRP A 107 2.89 -3.46 2.16
N LEU A 108 4.08 -3.40 1.59
CA LEU A 108 4.90 -4.55 1.26
C LEU A 108 5.95 -4.73 2.35
N CYS A 109 5.79 -5.77 3.15
CA CYS A 109 6.65 -6.04 4.31
C CYS A 109 7.68 -7.10 3.95
N ARG A 110 8.94 -6.74 4.02
CA ARG A 110 10.06 -7.62 3.63
C ARG A 110 10.93 -8.01 4.80
N ARG A 111 11.48 -9.21 4.70
CA ARG A 111 12.52 -9.73 5.58
C ARG A 111 13.67 -10.25 4.71
N ALA A 112 14.88 -9.73 4.91
CA ALA A 112 16.06 -10.07 4.11
C ALA A 112 15.81 -9.99 2.58
N GLY A 113 15.09 -8.96 2.14
CA GLY A 113 14.74 -8.72 0.75
C GLY A 113 13.53 -9.51 0.21
N ALA A 114 13.07 -10.55 0.90
CA ALA A 114 11.92 -11.35 0.49
C ALA A 114 10.61 -10.78 1.04
N LEU A 115 9.55 -10.77 0.23
CA LEU A 115 8.22 -10.37 0.66
C LEU A 115 7.63 -11.41 1.60
N THR A 116 7.32 -11.05 2.84
CA THR A 116 6.80 -11.99 3.86
C THR A 116 5.40 -11.65 4.36
N ALA A 117 4.96 -10.39 4.21
CA ALA A 117 3.60 -9.99 4.51
C ALA A 117 3.16 -8.84 3.59
N VAL A 118 1.87 -8.78 3.32
CA VAL A 118 1.24 -7.69 2.60
C VAL A 118 0.04 -7.20 3.39
N LEU A 119 -0.07 -5.90 3.57
CA LEU A 119 -1.22 -5.27 4.15
C LEU A 119 -1.90 -4.42 3.10
N ALA A 120 -3.17 -4.72 2.79
CA ALA A 120 -3.96 -4.00 1.80
C ALA A 120 -4.94 -3.06 2.48
N GLU A 121 -4.93 -1.80 2.09
CA GLU A 121 -5.92 -0.80 2.48
C GLU A 121 -6.88 -0.59 1.33
N VAL A 122 -8.13 -1.01 1.51
CA VAL A 122 -9.19 -0.90 0.50
C VAL A 122 -10.15 0.20 0.92
N SER A 123 -10.30 1.22 0.09
CA SER A 123 -11.16 2.38 0.37
C SER A 123 -12.25 2.50 -0.69
N ASN A 124 -13.48 2.82 -0.26
CA ASN A 124 -14.57 3.13 -1.17
C ASN A 124 -14.73 4.65 -1.32
N THR A 125 -15.59 5.06 -2.25
CA THR A 125 -15.88 6.47 -2.52
C THR A 125 -16.72 7.15 -1.43
N TYR A 126 -17.29 6.37 -0.52
CA TYR A 126 -18.09 6.87 0.61
C TYR A 126 -17.26 7.19 1.85
N GLY A 127 -15.95 6.93 1.80
CA GLY A 127 -15.03 7.22 2.89
C GLY A 127 -14.78 6.06 3.85
N ASP A 128 -15.33 4.87 3.56
CA ASP A 128 -15.03 3.67 4.34
C ASP A 128 -13.70 3.05 3.91
N ARG A 129 -12.99 2.49 4.85
CA ARG A 129 -11.73 1.77 4.62
C ARG A 129 -11.77 0.44 5.35
N HIS A 130 -11.30 -0.60 4.66
CA HIS A 130 -11.06 -1.93 5.21
C HIS A 130 -9.62 -2.32 4.98
N CYS A 131 -8.98 -2.87 5.99
CA CYS A 131 -7.59 -3.29 5.93
C CYS A 131 -7.50 -4.81 6.10
N TYR A 132 -6.65 -5.41 5.29
CA TYR A 132 -6.45 -6.86 5.26
C TYR A 132 -4.97 -7.19 5.34
N LEU A 133 -4.62 -8.11 6.24
CA LEU A 133 -3.25 -8.61 6.39
C LEU A 133 -3.16 -10.02 5.80
N CYS A 134 -2.17 -10.23 4.93
CA CYS A 134 -1.88 -11.50 4.27
C CYS A 134 -0.44 -11.93 4.57
N TYR A 135 -0.27 -13.15 5.07
CA TYR A 135 1.03 -13.77 5.32
C TYR A 135 0.89 -15.29 5.47
N HIS A 136 1.96 -16.04 5.27
CA HIS A 136 1.98 -17.46 5.61
C HIS A 136 2.15 -17.66 7.12
N ALA A 137 1.46 -18.65 7.68
CA ALA A 137 1.52 -18.95 9.12
C ALA A 137 2.94 -19.23 9.64
N ASP A 138 3.80 -19.79 8.79
CA ASP A 138 5.21 -20.06 9.07
C ASP A 138 6.16 -18.89 8.70
N LEU A 139 5.59 -17.76 8.28
CA LEU A 139 6.31 -16.54 7.87
C LEU A 139 7.32 -16.75 6.71
N ARG A 140 7.11 -17.80 5.89
CA ARG A 140 7.92 -17.98 4.69
C ARG A 140 7.63 -16.90 3.66
N PRO A 141 8.56 -16.66 2.71
CA PRO A 141 8.34 -15.72 1.63
C PRO A 141 7.08 -16.02 0.81
N ILE A 142 6.43 -14.96 0.36
CA ILE A 142 5.25 -15.01 -0.51
C ILE A 142 5.74 -15.10 -1.95
N ALA A 143 5.30 -16.12 -2.68
CA ALA A 143 5.54 -16.27 -4.11
C ALA A 143 4.40 -15.64 -4.92
N ALA A 144 4.66 -15.35 -6.20
CA ALA A 144 3.72 -14.65 -7.07
C ALA A 144 2.42 -15.42 -7.34
N ASP A 145 2.44 -16.73 -7.20
CA ASP A 145 1.31 -17.65 -7.40
C ASP A 145 0.69 -18.16 -6.10
N ASP A 146 1.14 -17.65 -4.95
CA ASP A 146 0.57 -18.03 -3.67
C ASP A 146 -0.86 -17.49 -3.50
N HIS A 147 -1.70 -18.31 -2.89
CA HIS A 147 -3.03 -17.94 -2.43
C HIS A 147 -3.03 -17.84 -0.90
N LEU A 148 -3.24 -16.63 -0.40
CA LEU A 148 -3.18 -16.34 1.02
C LEU A 148 -4.56 -16.00 1.57
N HIS A 149 -4.79 -16.43 2.82
CA HIS A 149 -5.94 -15.94 3.56
C HIS A 149 -5.73 -14.47 3.95
N ALA A 150 -6.74 -13.65 3.68
CA ALA A 150 -6.74 -12.24 4.07
C ALA A 150 -7.44 -12.08 5.42
N THR A 151 -6.67 -11.73 6.45
CA THR A 151 -7.21 -11.44 7.77
C THR A 151 -7.65 -9.98 7.82
N LYS A 152 -8.93 -9.76 8.07
CA LYS A 152 -9.48 -8.41 8.19
C LYS A 152 -8.99 -7.77 9.50
N ILE A 153 -8.43 -6.57 9.41
CA ILE A 153 -7.93 -5.80 10.56
C ILE A 153 -9.02 -4.84 11.08
N PHE A 154 -9.71 -4.14 10.20
CA PHE A 154 -10.92 -3.36 10.49
C PHE A 154 -11.76 -3.06 9.24
#